data_576a0fa1bd1ce5f6e88408f4f4069078
#
_entry.id   576a0fa1bd1ce5f6e88408f4f4069078
#
_cell.length_a   1.000
_cell.length_b   1.000
_cell.length_c   1.000
_cell.angle_alpha   90.00
_cell.angle_beta   90.00
_cell.angle_gamma   90.00
#
_symmetry.space_group_name_H-M   'P 1'
#
loop_
_entity.id
_entity.type
_entity.pdbx_description
1 polymer ?
#
loop_
_entity_poly.entity_id
_entity_poly.type
_entity_poly.pdbx_seq_one_letter_code
_entity_poly.pdbx_strand_id
1 'polypeptide(L)'
;MPIPSDIDRRTLLGGVVAVTAATTISASSSAQNATLSLKGKSILITGSSSGFGYDGALHYARAGAKVIASMRNLPRAEADTLKAAAAKEKLDITVIEIDVTSDEQVAKGVAEAERLAGGALDVLINNAGVGYAGPIELQDMEATKLIFDTNVYGPHRMARAVLPGMRKAKRGLIFNISSQLGRVIVPSAGHYSPTKFALEAMSEAMAYELVPHNVEVCVIQPGGYPTKVWVNRNVLAKELKGRLTEDQATAYPALVSRMGVEDGSGRSADPMDVPRAIGEIIAMPAGTRPLRKAVHPGPKPQEAINKVSAETQVAMLGNSPFGPWVKAVQD
;
A
#
# COMPACT_ATOMS: atom_id res chain seq x y z
N MET A 1 -18.24 54.70 -5.89
CA MET A 1 -18.55 54.81 -4.45
C MET A 1 -17.47 54.06 -3.70
N PRO A 2 -16.72 54.74 -2.82
CA PRO A 2 -15.58 54.15 -2.12
C PRO A 2 -16.02 53.34 -0.87
N ILE A 3 -15.24 52.31 -0.56
CA ILE A 3 -15.34 51.43 0.59
C ILE A 3 -14.81 52.19 1.83
N PRO A 4 -15.45 52.16 3.00
CA PRO A 4 -14.89 52.72 4.22
C PRO A 4 -13.93 51.73 4.89
N SER A 5 -12.74 52.24 5.26
CA SER A 5 -11.81 51.68 6.20
C SER A 5 -12.23 51.98 7.63
N ASP A 6 -11.71 51.22 8.58
CA ASP A 6 -11.63 51.37 10.00
C ASP A 6 -12.60 50.53 10.85
N ILE A 7 -12.05 49.43 11.37
CA ILE A 7 -12.43 48.87 12.67
C ILE A 7 -11.19 48.87 13.57
N ASP A 8 -11.26 49.72 14.58
CA ASP A 8 -10.24 49.99 15.59
C ASP A 8 -10.06 48.80 16.55
N ARG A 9 -8.77 48.47 16.74
CA ARG A 9 -8.34 47.47 17.72
C ARG A 9 -8.06 48.14 19.08
N ARG A 10 -9.07 48.44 19.88
CA ARG A 10 -8.90 48.70 21.32
C ARG A 10 -10.27 48.88 21.98
N THR A 11 -10.74 47.85 22.65
CA THR A 11 -11.47 47.92 23.91
C THR A 11 -12.15 46.60 24.20
N LEU A 12 -11.60 45.87 25.14
CA LEU A 12 -12.33 45.09 26.14
C LEU A 12 -11.33 44.32 27.04
N LEU A 13 -10.80 45.10 27.99
CA LEU A 13 -10.26 44.55 29.22
C LEU A 13 -11.27 44.84 30.31
N GLY A 14 -11.68 43.84 31.03
CA GLY A 14 -12.42 44.08 32.30
C GLY A 14 -13.36 42.96 32.73
N GLY A 15 -12.87 42.10 33.61
CA GLY A 15 -13.72 41.59 34.71
C GLY A 15 -14.20 40.15 34.66
N VAL A 16 -13.67 39.42 35.50
CA VAL A 16 -14.20 38.57 36.61
C VAL A 16 -13.45 37.22 36.66
N VAL A 17 -12.64 37.13 37.72
CA VAL A 17 -12.04 35.91 38.23
C VAL A 17 -13.13 35.10 38.92
N ALA A 18 -13.44 33.91 38.39
CA ALA A 18 -14.13 32.87 39.14
C ALA A 18 -13.21 31.66 39.24
N VAL A 19 -12.65 31.46 40.42
CA VAL A 19 -11.90 30.27 40.80
C VAL A 19 -12.87 29.13 40.98
N THR A 20 -12.91 28.20 40.01
CA THR A 20 -13.48 26.87 40.20
C THR A 20 -12.33 25.87 40.23
N ALA A 21 -12.14 25.26 41.38
CA ALA A 21 -11.23 24.14 41.56
C ALA A 21 -11.69 22.96 40.68
N ALA A 22 -11.07 22.78 39.56
CA ALA A 22 -11.21 21.57 38.75
C ALA A 22 -10.27 20.52 39.34
N THR A 23 -10.84 19.54 40.01
CA THR A 23 -10.16 18.26 40.31
C THR A 23 -9.75 17.61 38.99
N THR A 24 -8.47 17.72 38.66
CA THR A 24 -7.86 16.96 37.56
C THR A 24 -7.84 15.49 37.96
N ILE A 25 -8.81 14.74 37.50
CA ILE A 25 -8.69 13.29 37.40
C ILE A 25 -7.64 13.05 36.32
N SER A 26 -6.42 12.79 36.75
CA SER A 26 -5.39 12.25 35.89
C SER A 26 -5.84 10.86 35.43
N ALA A 27 -6.53 10.80 34.31
CA ALA A 27 -6.69 9.56 33.59
C ALA A 27 -5.29 9.15 33.13
N SER A 28 -4.63 8.30 33.91
CA SER A 28 -3.45 7.58 33.51
C SER A 28 -3.81 6.78 32.25
N SER A 29 -3.46 7.29 31.09
CA SER A 29 -3.49 6.52 29.86
C SER A 29 -2.35 5.50 29.92
N SER A 30 -2.54 4.44 30.70
CA SER A 30 -1.86 3.18 30.45
C SER A 30 -2.49 2.55 29.22
N ALA A 31 -2.19 3.12 28.05
CA ALA A 31 -2.23 2.35 26.83
C ALA A 31 -1.14 1.28 27.01
N GLN A 32 -1.51 0.15 27.64
CA GLN A 32 -0.73 -1.05 27.58
C GLN A 32 -0.41 -1.25 26.09
N ASN A 33 0.89 -1.27 25.74
CA ASN A 33 1.36 -1.76 24.47
C ASN A 33 0.91 -3.22 24.33
N ALA A 34 -0.31 -3.43 23.90
CA ALA A 34 -0.80 -4.76 23.56
C ALA A 34 0.11 -5.26 22.45
N THR A 35 0.92 -6.27 22.74
CA THR A 35 1.81 -6.87 21.76
C THR A 35 0.95 -7.34 20.58
N LEU A 36 1.27 -6.89 19.36
CA LEU A 36 0.57 -7.31 18.15
C LEU A 36 0.49 -8.83 18.08
N SER A 37 -0.72 -9.39 17.98
CA SER A 37 -0.94 -10.82 17.84
C SER A 37 -1.68 -11.12 16.54
N LEU A 38 -1.03 -11.90 15.67
CA LEU A 38 -1.60 -12.41 14.41
C LEU A 38 -1.70 -13.94 14.43
N LYS A 39 -1.73 -14.52 15.64
CA LYS A 39 -1.83 -15.96 15.84
C LYS A 39 -3.05 -16.55 15.12
N GLY A 40 -2.84 -17.62 14.37
CA GLY A 40 -3.88 -18.30 13.59
C GLY A 40 -4.23 -17.62 12.26
N LYS A 41 -3.54 -16.55 11.87
CA LYS A 41 -3.69 -15.94 10.55
C LYS A 41 -2.74 -16.57 9.55
N SER A 42 -3.25 -16.85 8.35
CA SER A 42 -2.47 -17.23 7.17
C SER A 42 -2.35 -16.04 6.21
N ILE A 43 -1.11 -15.67 5.87
CA ILE A 43 -0.79 -14.46 5.11
C ILE A 43 0.04 -14.83 3.89
N LEU A 44 -0.48 -14.58 2.69
CA LEU A 44 0.30 -14.61 1.45
C LEU A 44 0.77 -13.19 1.11
N ILE A 45 2.09 -13.02 0.96
CA ILE A 45 2.69 -11.74 0.59
C ILE A 45 3.54 -11.87 -0.68
N THR A 46 3.28 -11.01 -1.68
CA THR A 46 4.04 -10.99 -2.93
C THR A 46 5.24 -10.06 -2.87
N GLY A 47 6.31 -10.39 -3.61
CA GLY A 47 7.50 -9.55 -3.69
C GLY A 47 8.32 -9.47 -2.39
N SER A 48 8.51 -10.61 -1.73
CA SER A 48 9.17 -10.70 -0.42
C SER A 48 10.70 -10.75 -0.46
N SER A 49 11.31 -10.47 -1.61
CA SER A 49 12.78 -10.50 -1.75
C SER A 49 13.48 -9.30 -1.09
N SER A 50 12.76 -8.22 -0.81
CA SER A 50 13.34 -7.01 -0.18
C SER A 50 12.25 -6.05 0.30
N GLY A 51 12.68 -4.99 1.04
CA GLY A 51 11.82 -3.88 1.47
C GLY A 51 10.58 -4.35 2.24
N PHE A 52 9.46 -3.69 2.04
CA PHE A 52 8.22 -3.96 2.81
C PHE A 52 7.79 -5.43 2.78
N GLY A 53 8.03 -6.14 1.68
CA GLY A 53 7.69 -7.56 1.57
C GLY A 53 8.55 -8.46 2.44
N TYR A 54 9.86 -8.23 2.49
CA TYR A 54 10.81 -8.95 3.34
C TYR A 54 10.58 -8.62 4.81
N ASP A 55 10.54 -7.32 5.13
CA ASP A 55 10.36 -6.82 6.49
C ASP A 55 9.00 -7.24 7.06
N GLY A 56 7.94 -7.17 6.23
CA GLY A 56 6.60 -7.62 6.56
C GLY A 56 6.53 -9.11 6.85
N ALA A 57 7.16 -9.94 6.01
CA ALA A 57 7.17 -11.39 6.23
C ALA A 57 7.72 -11.76 7.62
N LEU A 58 8.84 -11.16 8.02
CA LEU A 58 9.42 -11.35 9.35
C LEU A 58 8.52 -10.77 10.45
N HIS A 59 7.99 -9.56 10.25
CA HIS A 59 7.16 -8.87 11.23
C HIS A 59 5.88 -9.65 11.56
N TYR A 60 5.15 -10.10 10.54
CA TYR A 60 3.91 -10.84 10.73
C TYR A 60 4.14 -12.22 11.34
N ALA A 61 5.20 -12.89 10.95
CA ALA A 61 5.55 -14.18 11.54
C ALA A 61 5.99 -14.06 13.00
N ARG A 62 6.72 -13.00 13.38
CA ARG A 62 7.02 -12.68 14.80
C ARG A 62 5.76 -12.40 15.61
N ALA A 63 4.71 -11.87 14.98
CA ALA A 63 3.39 -11.70 15.59
C ALA A 63 2.55 -13.00 15.64
N GLY A 64 3.09 -14.13 15.19
CA GLY A 64 2.48 -15.45 15.28
C GLY A 64 1.66 -15.88 14.06
N ALA A 65 1.73 -15.16 12.94
CA ALA A 65 1.09 -15.57 11.70
C ALA A 65 1.89 -16.69 11.00
N LYS A 66 1.19 -17.54 10.26
CA LYS A 66 1.78 -18.36 9.20
C LYS A 66 1.94 -17.50 7.95
N VAL A 67 3.17 -17.28 7.51
CA VAL A 67 3.48 -16.43 6.37
C VAL A 67 3.94 -17.27 5.18
N ILE A 68 3.28 -17.08 4.05
CA ILE A 68 3.70 -17.60 2.76
C ILE A 68 4.29 -16.43 1.97
N ALA A 69 5.60 -16.37 1.90
CA ALA A 69 6.35 -15.30 1.25
C ALA A 69 6.65 -15.68 -0.20
N SER A 70 6.17 -14.90 -1.18
CA SER A 70 6.44 -15.26 -2.56
C SER A 70 7.50 -14.38 -3.21
N MET A 71 8.29 -15.01 -4.07
CA MET A 71 9.34 -14.39 -4.88
C MET A 71 9.30 -14.99 -6.28
N ARG A 72 9.62 -14.21 -7.30
CA ARG A 72 9.86 -14.73 -8.66
C ARG A 72 11.29 -15.26 -8.81
N ASN A 73 11.50 -16.10 -9.81
CA ASN A 73 12.83 -16.60 -10.22
C ASN A 73 13.56 -17.32 -9.08
N LEU A 74 12.95 -18.35 -8.51
CA LEU A 74 13.62 -19.24 -7.58
C LEU A 74 14.44 -20.31 -8.36
N PRO A 75 15.61 -20.74 -7.82
CA PRO A 75 16.24 -20.33 -6.57
C PRO A 75 16.95 -18.97 -6.65
N ARG A 76 17.00 -18.24 -5.52
CA ARG A 76 17.70 -16.96 -5.43
C ARG A 76 18.20 -16.67 -4.01
N ALA A 77 19.29 -15.91 -3.88
CA ALA A 77 19.96 -15.63 -2.62
C ALA A 77 19.04 -14.97 -1.57
N GLU A 78 18.10 -14.12 -1.99
CA GLU A 78 17.18 -13.46 -1.09
C GLU A 78 16.19 -14.44 -0.44
N ALA A 79 15.85 -15.53 -1.14
CA ALA A 79 15.02 -16.59 -0.58
C ALA A 79 15.77 -17.34 0.53
N ASP A 80 17.05 -17.64 0.31
CA ASP A 80 17.89 -18.29 1.33
C ASP A 80 18.13 -17.39 2.52
N THR A 81 18.30 -16.08 2.31
CA THR A 81 18.42 -15.09 3.37
C THR A 81 17.15 -15.06 4.24
N LEU A 82 15.95 -15.03 3.64
CA LEU A 82 14.69 -15.03 4.38
C LEU A 82 14.48 -16.35 5.14
N LYS A 83 14.76 -17.49 4.50
CA LYS A 83 14.69 -18.81 5.14
C LYS A 83 15.64 -18.92 6.33
N ALA A 84 16.87 -18.43 6.20
CA ALA A 84 17.85 -18.45 7.29
C ALA A 84 17.41 -17.56 8.47
N ALA A 85 16.88 -16.35 8.19
CA ALA A 85 16.33 -15.48 9.22
C ALA A 85 15.12 -16.13 9.92
N ALA A 86 14.22 -16.74 9.18
CA ALA A 86 13.08 -17.47 9.74
C ALA A 86 13.51 -18.66 10.62
N ALA A 87 14.47 -19.44 10.17
CA ALA A 87 14.99 -20.60 10.93
C ALA A 87 15.65 -20.17 12.23
N LYS A 88 16.46 -19.08 12.20
CA LYS A 88 17.13 -18.53 13.39
C LYS A 88 16.14 -18.14 14.49
N GLU A 89 15.00 -17.58 14.12
CA GLU A 89 13.96 -17.12 15.07
C GLU A 89 12.81 -18.14 15.24
N LYS A 90 12.87 -19.29 14.58
CA LYS A 90 11.81 -20.34 14.57
C LYS A 90 10.45 -19.79 14.12
N LEU A 91 10.45 -18.94 13.08
CA LEU A 91 9.25 -18.33 12.52
C LEU A 91 8.59 -19.25 11.49
N ASP A 92 7.26 -19.24 11.43
CA ASP A 92 6.47 -20.00 10.45
C ASP A 92 6.42 -19.22 9.11
N ILE A 93 7.51 -19.28 8.37
CA ILE A 93 7.64 -18.66 7.03
C ILE A 93 7.99 -19.74 6.01
N THR A 94 7.16 -19.85 4.97
CA THR A 94 7.44 -20.68 3.80
C THR A 94 7.65 -19.77 2.57
N VAL A 95 8.73 -20.00 1.81
CA VAL A 95 9.00 -19.27 0.57
C VAL A 95 8.53 -20.09 -0.63
N ILE A 96 7.70 -19.49 -1.48
CA ILE A 96 7.19 -20.11 -2.71
C ILE A 96 7.49 -19.25 -3.93
N GLU A 97 7.42 -19.84 -5.14
CA GLU A 97 7.60 -19.10 -6.36
C GLU A 97 6.27 -18.55 -6.89
N ILE A 98 6.21 -17.23 -7.09
CA ILE A 98 5.15 -16.56 -7.86
C ILE A 98 5.76 -15.37 -8.60
N ASP A 99 5.68 -15.39 -9.93
CA ASP A 99 5.74 -14.18 -10.75
C ASP A 99 4.31 -13.69 -10.97
N VAL A 100 3.99 -12.49 -10.48
CA VAL A 100 2.64 -11.91 -10.57
C VAL A 100 2.24 -11.55 -12.01
N THR A 101 3.19 -11.58 -12.96
CA THR A 101 2.93 -11.38 -14.40
C THR A 101 2.59 -12.68 -15.14
N SER A 102 2.69 -13.84 -14.47
CA SER A 102 2.36 -15.16 -15.02
C SER A 102 1.07 -15.72 -14.45
N ASP A 103 0.05 -15.89 -15.28
CA ASP A 103 -1.23 -16.50 -14.90
C ASP A 103 -1.03 -17.92 -14.33
N GLU A 104 -0.12 -18.71 -14.93
CA GLU A 104 0.17 -20.06 -14.50
C GLU A 104 0.84 -20.10 -13.13
N GLN A 105 1.88 -19.27 -12.90
CA GLN A 105 2.57 -19.22 -11.62
C GLN A 105 1.67 -18.69 -10.51
N VAL A 106 0.82 -17.72 -10.81
CA VAL A 106 -0.19 -17.21 -9.86
C VAL A 106 -1.16 -18.32 -9.46
N ALA A 107 -1.72 -19.05 -10.43
CA ALA A 107 -2.65 -20.13 -10.13
C ALA A 107 -2.01 -21.24 -9.28
N LYS A 108 -0.82 -21.71 -9.67
CA LYS A 108 -0.06 -22.73 -8.91
C LYS A 108 0.35 -22.23 -7.52
N GLY A 109 0.87 -21.01 -7.45
CA GLY A 109 1.35 -20.45 -6.19
C GLY A 109 0.24 -20.20 -5.19
N VAL A 110 -0.93 -19.74 -5.63
CA VAL A 110 -2.09 -19.57 -4.74
C VAL A 110 -2.63 -20.92 -4.27
N ALA A 111 -2.75 -21.91 -5.14
CA ALA A 111 -3.15 -23.26 -4.74
C ALA A 111 -2.19 -23.87 -3.69
N GLU A 112 -0.88 -23.69 -3.87
CA GLU A 112 0.12 -24.10 -2.88
C GLU A 112 0.01 -23.31 -1.59
N ALA A 113 -0.22 -21.99 -1.64
CA ALA A 113 -0.41 -21.14 -0.47
C ALA A 113 -1.65 -21.59 0.35
N GLU A 114 -2.77 -21.89 -0.31
CA GLU A 114 -3.98 -22.40 0.35
C GLU A 114 -3.75 -23.80 0.95
N ARG A 115 -3.01 -24.65 0.27
CA ARG A 115 -2.60 -25.97 0.82
C ARG A 115 -1.76 -25.80 2.10
N LEU A 116 -0.77 -24.92 2.09
CA LEU A 116 0.08 -24.60 3.25
C LEU A 116 -0.71 -23.96 4.39
N ALA A 117 -1.70 -23.14 4.07
CA ALA A 117 -2.60 -22.53 5.04
C ALA A 117 -3.62 -23.51 5.64
N GLY A 118 -3.83 -24.65 4.99
CA GLY A 118 -4.87 -25.63 5.38
C GLY A 118 -6.27 -25.19 4.95
N GLY A 119 -6.40 -24.31 3.97
CA GLY A 119 -7.67 -23.78 3.46
C GLY A 119 -7.52 -22.38 2.88
N ALA A 120 -8.64 -21.65 2.79
CA ALA A 120 -8.63 -20.29 2.29
C ALA A 120 -7.71 -19.39 3.11
N LEU A 121 -6.93 -18.56 2.43
CA LEU A 121 -6.06 -17.57 3.04
C LEU A 121 -6.87 -16.50 3.81
N ASP A 122 -6.38 -16.11 4.98
CA ASP A 122 -6.99 -15.00 5.73
C ASP A 122 -6.59 -13.65 5.13
N VAL A 123 -5.35 -13.53 4.64
CA VAL A 123 -4.81 -12.26 4.13
C VAL A 123 -3.99 -12.48 2.87
N LEU A 124 -4.23 -11.63 1.86
CA LEU A 124 -3.37 -11.42 0.71
C LEU A 124 -2.74 -10.02 0.78
N ILE A 125 -1.42 -9.93 0.63
CA ILE A 125 -0.71 -8.64 0.52
C ILE A 125 -0.07 -8.54 -0.86
N ASN A 126 -0.67 -7.78 -1.76
CA ASN A 126 -0.14 -7.43 -3.06
C ASN A 126 0.91 -6.34 -2.90
N ASN A 127 2.15 -6.76 -2.61
CA ASN A 127 3.28 -5.87 -2.41
C ASN A 127 4.25 -5.83 -3.60
N ALA A 128 4.29 -6.86 -4.44
CA ALA A 128 5.12 -6.85 -5.64
C ALA A 128 4.83 -5.64 -6.53
N GLY A 129 5.88 -4.95 -6.96
CA GLY A 129 5.74 -3.75 -7.78
C GLY A 129 7.09 -3.29 -8.34
N VAL A 130 7.01 -2.53 -9.42
CA VAL A 130 8.17 -1.90 -10.08
C VAL A 130 7.89 -0.42 -10.32
N GLY A 131 8.95 0.35 -10.55
CA GLY A 131 8.87 1.76 -10.90
C GLY A 131 9.78 2.10 -12.06
N TYR A 132 9.39 3.09 -12.83
CA TYR A 132 10.22 3.76 -13.83
C TYR A 132 10.39 5.23 -13.47
N ALA A 133 11.41 5.87 -14.05
CA ALA A 133 11.58 7.30 -14.03
C ALA A 133 11.67 7.81 -15.47
N GLY A 134 11.28 9.05 -15.68
CA GLY A 134 11.35 9.73 -16.96
C GLY A 134 10.01 10.31 -17.41
N PRO A 135 10.02 11.21 -18.42
CA PRO A 135 8.80 11.74 -19.03
C PRO A 135 7.89 10.62 -19.57
N ILE A 136 6.59 10.87 -19.59
CA ILE A 136 5.61 9.92 -20.14
C ILE A 136 5.89 9.59 -21.60
N GLU A 137 6.18 10.61 -22.43
CA GLU A 137 6.46 10.43 -23.84
C GLU A 137 7.64 9.49 -24.11
N LEU A 138 8.64 9.50 -23.22
CA LEU A 138 9.85 8.70 -23.39
C LEU A 138 9.71 7.24 -22.89
N GLN A 139 8.59 6.89 -22.27
CA GLN A 139 8.33 5.52 -21.84
C GLN A 139 7.79 4.70 -23.01
N ASP A 140 8.66 3.90 -23.59
CA ASP A 140 8.27 3.01 -24.68
C ASP A 140 7.22 1.97 -24.24
N MET A 141 6.64 1.26 -25.20
CA MET A 141 5.59 0.29 -24.91
C MET A 141 6.06 -0.93 -24.14
N GLU A 142 7.35 -1.25 -24.18
CA GLU A 142 7.93 -2.32 -23.37
C GLU A 142 7.92 -1.94 -21.89
N ALA A 143 8.45 -0.77 -21.53
CA ALA A 143 8.41 -0.24 -20.17
C ALA A 143 6.97 -0.04 -19.68
N THR A 144 6.09 0.49 -20.54
CA THR A 144 4.68 0.71 -20.24
C THR A 144 3.95 -0.58 -19.92
N LYS A 145 4.10 -1.61 -20.76
CA LYS A 145 3.48 -2.93 -20.53
C LYS A 145 3.99 -3.56 -19.25
N LEU A 146 5.30 -3.57 -19.02
CA LEU A 146 5.91 -4.17 -17.82
C LEU A 146 5.38 -3.54 -16.54
N ILE A 147 5.31 -2.19 -16.47
CA ILE A 147 4.86 -1.53 -15.24
C ILE A 147 3.37 -1.74 -14.98
N PHE A 148 2.51 -1.73 -16.01
CA PHE A 148 1.10 -2.03 -15.87
C PHE A 148 0.84 -3.49 -15.53
N ASP A 149 1.56 -4.40 -16.18
CA ASP A 149 1.42 -5.84 -15.95
C ASP A 149 1.79 -6.20 -14.51
N THR A 150 2.88 -5.63 -14.00
CA THR A 150 3.32 -5.88 -12.62
C THR A 150 2.42 -5.18 -11.59
N ASN A 151 2.15 -3.87 -11.76
CA ASN A 151 1.56 -3.05 -10.70
C ASN A 151 0.02 -3.06 -10.68
N VAL A 152 -0.63 -3.42 -11.79
CA VAL A 152 -2.10 -3.39 -11.95
C VAL A 152 -2.63 -4.80 -12.19
N TYR A 153 -2.17 -5.45 -13.27
CA TYR A 153 -2.68 -6.78 -13.61
C TYR A 153 -2.17 -7.86 -12.65
N GLY A 154 -0.97 -7.71 -12.08
CA GLY A 154 -0.44 -8.62 -11.06
C GLY A 154 -1.35 -8.70 -9.83
N PRO A 155 -1.66 -7.59 -9.13
CA PRO A 155 -2.65 -7.57 -8.05
C PRO A 155 -4.04 -8.11 -8.46
N HIS A 156 -4.49 -7.82 -9.68
CA HIS A 156 -5.73 -8.34 -10.20
C HIS A 156 -5.72 -9.87 -10.36
N ARG A 157 -4.65 -10.45 -10.94
CA ARG A 157 -4.45 -11.90 -11.04
C ARG A 157 -4.47 -12.56 -9.66
N MET A 158 -3.70 -12.00 -8.73
CA MET A 158 -3.61 -12.52 -7.35
C MET A 158 -4.99 -12.49 -6.66
N ALA A 159 -5.72 -11.36 -6.75
CA ALA A 159 -7.06 -11.25 -6.18
C ALA A 159 -8.02 -12.29 -6.79
N ARG A 160 -8.05 -12.41 -8.11
CA ARG A 160 -8.88 -13.42 -8.80
C ARG A 160 -8.59 -14.84 -8.36
N ALA A 161 -7.33 -15.14 -8.06
CA ALA A 161 -6.93 -16.49 -7.64
C ALA A 161 -7.33 -16.81 -6.20
N VAL A 162 -7.24 -15.86 -5.24
CA VAL A 162 -7.59 -16.10 -3.83
C VAL A 162 -9.09 -15.93 -3.53
N LEU A 163 -9.80 -15.10 -4.30
CA LEU A 163 -11.20 -14.75 -4.02
C LEU A 163 -12.16 -15.93 -3.99
N PRO A 164 -12.07 -16.98 -4.82
CA PRO A 164 -12.95 -18.14 -4.71
C PRO A 164 -12.89 -18.78 -3.32
N GLY A 165 -11.70 -18.99 -2.77
CA GLY A 165 -11.49 -19.51 -1.41
C GLY A 165 -12.04 -18.57 -0.34
N MET A 166 -11.71 -17.28 -0.39
CA MET A 166 -12.18 -16.27 0.56
C MET A 166 -13.71 -16.12 0.55
N ARG A 167 -14.33 -16.07 -0.63
CA ARG A 167 -15.81 -15.99 -0.74
C ARG A 167 -16.51 -17.22 -0.17
N LYS A 168 -15.98 -18.42 -0.44
CA LYS A 168 -16.49 -19.65 0.14
C LYS A 168 -16.38 -19.66 1.67
N ALA A 169 -15.27 -19.17 2.19
CA ALA A 169 -15.02 -19.06 3.62
C ALA A 169 -15.77 -17.89 4.30
N LYS A 170 -16.39 -16.98 3.52
CA LYS A 170 -17.05 -15.76 3.99
C LYS A 170 -16.13 -14.88 4.86
N ARG A 171 -14.85 -14.86 4.56
CA ARG A 171 -13.83 -14.03 5.22
C ARG A 171 -12.62 -13.85 4.31
N GLY A 172 -11.94 -12.73 4.45
CA GLY A 172 -10.69 -12.44 3.77
C GLY A 172 -10.33 -10.97 3.89
N LEU A 173 -9.05 -10.68 3.73
CA LEU A 173 -8.55 -9.32 3.70
C LEU A 173 -7.47 -9.20 2.62
N ILE A 174 -7.66 -8.28 1.69
CA ILE A 174 -6.73 -8.02 0.59
C ILE A 174 -6.10 -6.66 0.80
N PHE A 175 -4.78 -6.62 0.92
CA PHE A 175 -4.01 -5.37 0.87
C PHE A 175 -3.44 -5.15 -0.52
N ASN A 176 -3.61 -3.93 -1.03
CA ASN A 176 -2.93 -3.47 -2.23
C ASN A 176 -1.95 -2.34 -1.84
N ILE A 177 -0.65 -2.56 -2.08
CA ILE A 177 0.37 -1.54 -1.80
C ILE A 177 0.37 -0.53 -2.94
N SER A 178 -0.31 0.58 -2.70
CA SER A 178 -0.35 1.74 -3.59
C SER A 178 0.84 2.68 -3.33
N SER A 179 0.61 3.96 -3.30
CA SER A 179 1.57 5.02 -3.01
C SER A 179 0.81 6.32 -2.73
N GLN A 180 1.44 7.30 -2.08
CA GLN A 180 0.95 8.68 -2.15
C GLN A 180 0.78 9.13 -3.62
N LEU A 181 1.60 8.59 -4.54
CA LEU A 181 1.51 8.86 -5.98
C LEU A 181 0.35 8.12 -6.68
N GLY A 182 -0.50 7.44 -5.96
CA GLY A 182 -1.81 6.98 -6.40
C GLY A 182 -2.91 8.05 -6.26
N ARG A 183 -2.61 9.20 -5.65
CA ARG A 183 -3.53 10.34 -5.46
C ARG A 183 -2.94 11.68 -5.85
N VAL A 184 -1.61 11.83 -5.80
CA VAL A 184 -0.89 13.03 -6.23
C VAL A 184 0.09 12.67 -7.33
N ILE A 185 0.43 13.63 -8.18
CA ILE A 185 1.30 13.39 -9.34
C ILE A 185 2.54 14.26 -9.21
N VAL A 186 3.70 13.66 -9.50
CA VAL A 186 4.95 14.38 -9.66
C VAL A 186 5.49 14.19 -11.08
N PRO A 187 6.03 15.24 -11.72
CA PRO A 187 6.67 15.11 -13.01
C PRO A 187 7.81 14.07 -12.97
N SER A 188 8.06 13.40 -14.09
CA SER A 188 9.14 12.40 -14.23
C SER A 188 8.95 11.10 -13.43
N ALA A 189 7.77 10.86 -12.84
CA ALA A 189 7.42 9.55 -12.28
C ALA A 189 6.99 8.54 -13.35
N GLY A 190 6.91 8.95 -14.60
CA GLY A 190 6.49 8.13 -15.74
C GLY A 190 5.11 7.52 -15.52
N HIS A 191 4.94 6.28 -15.96
CA HIS A 191 3.69 5.53 -15.78
C HIS A 191 3.49 5.00 -14.35
N TYR A 192 4.39 5.26 -13.40
CA TYR A 192 4.22 4.79 -12.02
C TYR A 192 2.92 5.36 -11.38
N SER A 193 2.72 6.68 -11.43
CA SER A 193 1.48 7.28 -10.91
C SER A 193 0.24 6.74 -11.61
N PRO A 194 0.12 6.69 -12.95
CA PRO A 194 -1.00 6.06 -13.63
C PRO A 194 -1.30 4.64 -13.15
N THR A 195 -0.28 3.79 -12.93
CA THR A 195 -0.52 2.42 -12.41
C THR A 195 -1.07 2.43 -10.98
N LYS A 196 -0.60 3.35 -10.13
CA LYS A 196 -1.11 3.44 -8.75
C LYS A 196 -2.52 4.04 -8.70
N PHE A 197 -2.86 5.01 -9.55
CA PHE A 197 -4.24 5.47 -9.72
C PHE A 197 -5.18 4.36 -10.21
N ALA A 198 -4.75 3.56 -11.18
CA ALA A 198 -5.52 2.40 -11.65
C ALA A 198 -5.73 1.36 -10.55
N LEU A 199 -4.69 1.06 -9.76
CA LEU A 199 -4.76 0.15 -8.62
C LEU A 199 -5.72 0.67 -7.54
N GLU A 200 -5.71 1.97 -7.23
CA GLU A 200 -6.64 2.62 -6.30
C GLU A 200 -8.09 2.44 -6.73
N ALA A 201 -8.40 2.76 -8.01
CA ALA A 201 -9.75 2.63 -8.54
C ALA A 201 -10.24 1.17 -8.55
N MET A 202 -9.38 0.24 -8.98
CA MET A 202 -9.69 -1.20 -8.97
C MET A 202 -9.92 -1.72 -7.55
N SER A 203 -9.12 -1.26 -6.59
CA SER A 203 -9.24 -1.65 -5.18
C SER A 203 -10.56 -1.18 -4.57
N GLU A 204 -10.97 0.06 -4.84
CA GLU A 204 -12.21 0.63 -4.34
C GLU A 204 -13.43 -0.07 -4.94
N ALA A 205 -13.46 -0.30 -6.27
CA ALA A 205 -14.52 -1.06 -6.92
C ALA A 205 -14.66 -2.46 -6.29
N MET A 206 -13.53 -3.16 -6.15
CA MET A 206 -13.50 -4.49 -5.54
C MET A 206 -13.96 -4.47 -4.07
N ALA A 207 -13.62 -3.42 -3.30
CA ALA A 207 -14.06 -3.29 -1.91
C ALA A 207 -15.58 -3.25 -1.80
N TYR A 208 -16.26 -2.48 -2.66
CA TYR A 208 -17.74 -2.43 -2.70
C TYR A 208 -18.33 -3.77 -3.09
N GLU A 209 -17.84 -4.39 -4.16
CA GLU A 209 -18.35 -5.65 -4.70
C GLU A 209 -18.19 -6.83 -3.73
N LEU A 210 -17.23 -6.76 -2.82
CA LEU A 210 -16.92 -7.84 -1.88
C LEU A 210 -17.67 -7.74 -0.54
N VAL A 211 -18.37 -6.63 -0.26
CA VAL A 211 -19.17 -6.47 0.97
C VAL A 211 -20.11 -7.67 1.21
N PRO A 212 -20.90 -8.17 0.21
CA PRO A 212 -21.78 -9.31 0.43
C PRO A 212 -21.05 -10.64 0.76
N HIS A 213 -19.74 -10.66 0.57
CA HIS A 213 -18.91 -11.84 0.80
C HIS A 213 -18.11 -11.78 2.11
N ASN A 214 -18.19 -10.69 2.86
CA ASN A 214 -17.36 -10.42 4.06
C ASN A 214 -15.85 -10.51 3.75
N VAL A 215 -15.45 -10.02 2.58
CA VAL A 215 -14.04 -9.88 2.18
C VAL A 215 -13.74 -8.39 2.07
N GLU A 216 -12.72 -7.95 2.77
CA GLU A 216 -12.34 -6.54 2.85
C GLU A 216 -11.13 -6.25 1.97
N VAL A 217 -11.05 -5.03 1.48
CA VAL A 217 -9.90 -4.54 0.71
C VAL A 217 -9.37 -3.29 1.38
N CYS A 218 -8.07 -3.25 1.62
CA CYS A 218 -7.39 -2.09 2.18
C CYS A 218 -6.24 -1.65 1.26
N VAL A 219 -6.19 -0.38 0.95
CA VAL A 219 -5.13 0.24 0.16
C VAL A 219 -4.14 0.93 1.07
N ILE A 220 -2.90 0.49 1.07
CA ILE A 220 -1.82 1.16 1.78
C ILE A 220 -1.17 2.16 0.84
N GLN A 221 -0.99 3.39 1.31
CA GLN A 221 -0.46 4.50 0.54
C GLN A 221 0.85 5.02 1.15
N PRO A 222 1.99 4.32 0.94
CA PRO A 222 3.28 4.76 1.45
C PRO A 222 3.75 6.06 0.81
N GLY A 223 4.47 6.86 1.58
CA GLY A 223 5.33 7.92 1.07
C GLY A 223 6.67 7.38 0.56
N GLY A 224 7.69 8.23 0.53
CA GLY A 224 9.03 7.85 0.09
C GLY A 224 9.85 7.21 1.20
N TYR A 225 10.12 5.91 1.10
CA TYR A 225 10.95 5.14 2.05
C TYR A 225 12.26 4.69 1.42
N PRO A 226 13.36 4.55 2.19
CA PRO A 226 14.67 4.08 1.71
C PRO A 226 14.66 2.55 1.53
N THR A 227 14.05 2.07 0.46
CA THR A 227 13.97 0.63 0.13
C THR A 227 14.67 0.33 -1.21
N LYS A 228 14.92 -0.94 -1.50
CA LYS A 228 15.51 -1.36 -2.79
C LYS A 228 14.67 -1.00 -4.02
N VAL A 229 13.45 -0.50 -3.85
CA VAL A 229 12.61 -0.03 -4.97
C VAL A 229 13.32 1.05 -5.80
N TRP A 230 14.12 1.91 -5.17
CA TRP A 230 14.87 2.97 -5.85
C TRP A 230 16.00 2.41 -6.72
N VAL A 231 16.73 1.42 -6.20
CA VAL A 231 17.79 0.72 -6.94
C VAL A 231 17.21 -0.01 -8.14
N ASN A 232 16.12 -0.76 -7.93
CA ASN A 232 15.45 -1.50 -9.01
C ASN A 232 14.88 -0.54 -10.07
N ARG A 233 14.27 0.58 -9.64
CA ARG A 233 13.79 1.63 -10.53
C ARG A 233 14.92 2.22 -11.37
N ASN A 234 16.12 2.41 -10.79
CA ASN A 234 17.26 2.95 -11.51
C ASN A 234 17.76 2.01 -12.59
N VAL A 235 17.76 0.69 -12.33
CA VAL A 235 18.12 -0.31 -13.37
C VAL A 235 17.19 -0.15 -14.57
N LEU A 236 15.87 -0.23 -14.34
CA LEU A 236 14.87 -0.11 -15.41
C LEU A 236 14.92 1.26 -16.12
N ALA A 237 15.14 2.34 -15.36
CA ALA A 237 15.25 3.68 -15.93
C ALA A 237 16.52 3.85 -16.79
N LYS A 238 17.64 3.20 -16.43
CA LYS A 238 18.87 3.19 -17.24
C LYS A 238 18.68 2.42 -18.54
N GLU A 239 18.03 1.26 -18.47
CA GLU A 239 17.69 0.45 -19.63
C GLU A 239 16.81 1.25 -20.60
N LEU A 240 15.74 1.88 -20.10
CA LEU A 240 14.88 2.77 -20.89
C LEU A 240 15.69 3.92 -21.51
N LYS A 241 16.53 4.59 -20.71
CA LYS A 241 17.38 5.69 -21.19
C LYS A 241 18.30 5.25 -22.31
N GLY A 242 18.84 4.02 -22.24
CA GLY A 242 19.70 3.46 -23.30
C GLY A 242 18.98 3.18 -24.62
N ARG A 243 17.66 3.17 -24.63
CA ARG A 243 16.83 2.98 -25.84
C ARG A 243 16.32 4.29 -26.47
N LEU A 244 16.58 5.45 -25.84
CA LEU A 244 16.15 6.74 -26.35
C LEU A 244 16.94 7.13 -27.62
N THR A 245 16.24 7.73 -28.56
CA THR A 245 16.89 8.42 -29.69
C THR A 245 17.56 9.71 -29.20
N GLU A 246 18.48 10.28 -30.02
CA GLU A 246 19.12 11.55 -29.70
C GLU A 246 18.10 12.68 -29.57
N ASP A 247 17.11 12.74 -30.45
CA ASP A 247 16.01 13.70 -30.41
C ASP A 247 15.22 13.59 -29.08
N GLN A 248 14.83 12.38 -28.69
CA GLN A 248 14.16 12.12 -27.43
C GLN A 248 15.00 12.52 -26.20
N ALA A 249 16.29 12.20 -26.20
CA ALA A 249 17.18 12.53 -25.09
C ALA A 249 17.38 14.04 -24.93
N THR A 250 17.40 14.79 -26.04
CA THR A 250 17.58 16.24 -26.06
C THR A 250 16.30 17.03 -25.85
N ALA A 251 15.13 16.43 -26.09
CA ALA A 251 13.82 17.07 -25.87
C ALA A 251 13.54 17.38 -24.38
N TYR A 252 14.05 16.56 -23.45
CA TYR A 252 13.81 16.69 -22.01
C TYR A 252 15.11 16.62 -21.18
N PRO A 253 16.12 17.46 -21.42
CA PRO A 253 17.46 17.25 -20.88
C PRO A 253 17.51 17.24 -19.35
N ALA A 254 16.73 18.10 -18.67
CA ALA A 254 16.66 18.16 -17.21
C ALA A 254 16.01 16.92 -16.58
N LEU A 255 15.06 16.26 -17.26
CA LEU A 255 14.40 15.06 -16.77
C LEU A 255 15.19 13.80 -17.13
N VAL A 256 15.73 13.73 -18.34
CA VAL A 256 16.55 12.61 -18.81
C VAL A 256 17.86 12.49 -18.02
N SER A 257 18.47 13.62 -17.61
CA SER A 257 19.66 13.58 -16.75
C SER A 257 19.42 12.89 -15.41
N ARG A 258 18.19 12.92 -14.89
CA ARG A 258 17.79 12.30 -13.61
C ARG A 258 17.39 10.82 -13.74
N MET A 259 17.21 10.31 -14.96
CA MET A 259 16.85 8.90 -15.16
C MET A 259 18.00 7.99 -14.71
N GLY A 260 17.68 7.06 -13.82
CA GLY A 260 18.64 6.08 -13.29
C GLY A 260 19.64 6.61 -12.27
N VAL A 261 19.41 7.79 -11.67
CA VAL A 261 20.34 8.41 -10.70
C VAL A 261 19.82 8.33 -9.26
N GLU A 262 18.50 8.40 -9.05
CA GLU A 262 17.93 8.45 -7.69
C GLU A 262 17.97 7.07 -7.03
N ASP A 263 18.73 6.96 -5.95
CA ASP A 263 18.96 5.71 -5.21
C ASP A 263 18.18 5.61 -3.89
N GLY A 264 17.38 6.63 -3.56
CA GLY A 264 16.65 6.71 -2.30
C GLY A 264 17.46 7.33 -1.16
N SER A 265 18.70 7.76 -1.40
CA SER A 265 19.49 8.50 -0.41
C SER A 265 18.77 9.78 0.04
N GLY A 266 19.01 10.22 1.26
CA GLY A 266 18.34 11.37 1.87
C GLY A 266 16.92 11.08 2.41
N ARG A 267 16.40 9.86 2.29
CA ARG A 267 15.17 9.42 2.95
C ARG A 267 15.51 8.78 4.29
N SER A 268 14.84 9.21 5.35
CA SER A 268 15.09 8.74 6.73
C SER A 268 13.89 8.05 7.38
N ALA A 269 12.76 7.93 6.67
CA ALA A 269 11.59 7.23 7.18
C ALA A 269 11.89 5.74 7.41
N ASP A 270 11.42 5.20 8.54
CA ASP A 270 11.63 3.78 8.86
C ASP A 270 10.76 2.88 7.96
N PRO A 271 11.36 2.02 7.11
CA PRO A 271 10.59 1.10 6.26
C PRO A 271 9.62 0.20 7.03
N MET A 272 9.86 -0.03 8.31
CA MET A 272 8.97 -0.81 9.18
C MET A 272 7.62 -0.14 9.45
N ASP A 273 7.45 1.16 9.16
CA ASP A 273 6.15 1.82 9.34
C ASP A 273 5.04 1.15 8.54
N VAL A 274 5.36 0.70 7.33
CA VAL A 274 4.38 0.03 6.46
C VAL A 274 4.02 -1.37 6.97
N PRO A 275 4.96 -2.28 7.27
CA PRO A 275 4.64 -3.55 7.94
C PRO A 275 3.85 -3.40 9.24
N ARG A 276 4.23 -2.43 10.10
CA ARG A 276 3.51 -2.16 11.35
C ARG A 276 2.06 -1.76 11.10
N ALA A 277 1.83 -0.78 10.23
CA ALA A 277 0.47 -0.34 9.88
C ALA A 277 -0.40 -1.47 9.30
N ILE A 278 0.16 -2.33 8.45
CA ILE A 278 -0.55 -3.50 7.91
C ILE A 278 -0.87 -4.50 9.04
N GLY A 279 0.09 -4.80 9.91
CA GLY A 279 -0.10 -5.71 11.04
C GLY A 279 -1.21 -5.24 11.99
N GLU A 280 -1.23 -3.94 12.30
CA GLU A 280 -2.28 -3.30 13.09
C GLU A 280 -3.66 -3.47 12.44
N ILE A 281 -3.77 -3.21 11.13
CA ILE A 281 -5.04 -3.37 10.39
C ILE A 281 -5.48 -4.83 10.34
N ILE A 282 -4.57 -5.80 10.18
CA ILE A 282 -4.92 -7.22 10.23
C ILE A 282 -5.54 -7.59 11.59
N ALA A 283 -5.02 -7.03 12.68
CA ALA A 283 -5.50 -7.27 14.03
C ALA A 283 -6.84 -6.57 14.35
N MET A 284 -7.26 -5.59 13.56
CA MET A 284 -8.56 -4.93 13.75
C MET A 284 -9.71 -5.92 13.52
N PRO A 285 -10.85 -5.75 14.21
CA PRO A 285 -12.06 -6.50 13.91
C PRO A 285 -12.49 -6.36 12.45
N ALA A 286 -13.04 -7.42 11.87
CA ALA A 286 -13.63 -7.34 10.53
C ALA A 286 -14.78 -6.30 10.52
N GLY A 287 -14.90 -5.55 9.43
CA GLY A 287 -15.88 -4.47 9.28
C GLY A 287 -15.47 -3.13 9.89
N THR A 288 -14.27 -3.03 10.51
CA THR A 288 -13.76 -1.77 11.05
C THR A 288 -12.46 -1.30 10.39
N ARG A 289 -12.03 -2.00 9.37
CA ARG A 289 -10.77 -1.73 8.68
C ARG A 289 -10.95 -0.64 7.63
N PRO A 290 -10.01 0.33 7.55
CA PRO A 290 -10.16 1.42 6.60
C PRO A 290 -9.92 0.95 5.16
N LEU A 291 -10.67 1.51 4.21
CA LEU A 291 -10.37 1.29 2.79
C LEU A 291 -8.98 1.80 2.42
N ARG A 292 -8.53 2.92 3.01
CA ARG A 292 -7.23 3.54 2.71
C ARG A 292 -6.46 3.90 3.97
N LYS A 293 -5.17 3.61 3.95
CA LYS A 293 -4.24 4.02 5.02
C LYS A 293 -3.01 4.69 4.41
N ALA A 294 -2.89 5.98 4.61
CA ALA A 294 -1.66 6.72 4.30
C ALA A 294 -0.60 6.42 5.36
N VAL A 295 0.62 6.09 4.92
CA VAL A 295 1.72 5.71 5.83
C VAL A 295 2.97 6.50 5.46
N HIS A 296 3.33 7.44 6.31
CA HIS A 296 4.60 8.19 6.27
C HIS A 296 4.72 9.06 7.53
N PRO A 297 5.90 9.27 8.12
CA PRO A 297 6.06 10.17 9.25
C PRO A 297 5.93 11.65 8.88
N GLY A 298 6.21 12.01 7.63
CA GLY A 298 6.06 13.37 7.09
C GLY A 298 4.68 13.64 6.47
N PRO A 299 4.57 14.66 5.58
CA PRO A 299 3.32 15.03 4.94
C PRO A 299 2.64 13.90 4.19
N LYS A 300 1.32 13.84 4.28
CA LYS A 300 0.45 12.85 3.63
C LYS A 300 -0.64 13.56 2.82
N PRO A 301 -0.28 14.22 1.69
CA PRO A 301 -1.22 15.05 0.92
C PRO A 301 -2.42 14.25 0.38
N GLN A 302 -2.28 12.94 0.22
CA GLN A 302 -3.34 12.05 -0.23
C GLN A 302 -4.52 11.92 0.77
N GLU A 303 -4.34 12.21 2.05
CA GLU A 303 -5.40 12.11 3.05
C GLU A 303 -6.56 13.07 2.76
N ALA A 304 -6.26 14.32 2.38
CA ALA A 304 -7.28 15.29 2.02
C ALA A 304 -8.08 14.85 0.77
N ILE A 305 -7.39 14.29 -0.24
CA ILE A 305 -8.02 13.76 -1.45
C ILE A 305 -8.87 12.54 -1.14
N ASN A 306 -8.39 11.64 -0.28
CA ASN A 306 -9.15 10.45 0.15
C ASN A 306 -10.45 10.86 0.82
N LYS A 307 -10.41 11.86 1.72
CA LYS A 307 -11.59 12.37 2.41
C LYS A 307 -12.65 12.90 1.44
N VAL A 308 -12.26 13.82 0.54
CA VAL A 308 -13.18 14.40 -0.44
C VAL A 308 -13.73 13.32 -1.38
N SER A 309 -12.89 12.35 -1.79
CA SER A 309 -13.32 11.23 -2.62
C SER A 309 -14.39 10.37 -1.91
N ALA A 310 -14.18 10.02 -0.65
CA ALA A 310 -15.14 9.25 0.15
C ALA A 310 -16.48 9.98 0.29
N GLU A 311 -16.45 11.26 0.69
CA GLU A 311 -17.63 12.11 0.80
C GLU A 311 -18.41 12.19 -0.51
N THR A 312 -17.69 12.33 -1.64
CA THR A 312 -18.29 12.41 -2.98
C THR A 312 -18.94 11.09 -3.39
N GLN A 313 -18.29 9.94 -3.12
CA GLN A 313 -18.84 8.61 -3.42
C GLN A 313 -20.11 8.34 -2.61
N VAL A 314 -20.12 8.68 -1.32
CA VAL A 314 -21.31 8.54 -0.47
C VAL A 314 -22.42 9.48 -0.93
N ALA A 315 -22.12 10.74 -1.26
CA ALA A 315 -23.09 11.68 -1.79
C ALA A 315 -23.73 11.22 -3.11
N MET A 316 -22.92 10.65 -4.03
CA MET A 316 -23.37 10.20 -5.33
C MET A 316 -24.18 8.89 -5.26
N LEU A 317 -23.69 7.90 -4.51
CA LEU A 317 -24.18 6.53 -4.55
C LEU A 317 -24.92 6.09 -3.28
N GLY A 318 -24.82 6.83 -2.17
CA GLY A 318 -25.34 6.42 -0.87
C GLY A 318 -26.85 6.17 -0.82
N ASN A 319 -27.64 6.74 -1.75
CA ASN A 319 -29.07 6.51 -1.91
C ASN A 319 -29.41 5.62 -3.12
N SER A 320 -28.42 5.06 -3.83
CA SER A 320 -28.59 4.12 -4.92
C SER A 320 -28.73 2.68 -4.39
N PRO A 321 -29.07 1.70 -5.25
CA PRO A 321 -29.03 0.27 -4.89
C PRO A 321 -27.68 -0.20 -4.35
N PHE A 322 -26.58 0.46 -4.70
CA PHE A 322 -25.22 0.20 -4.20
C PHE A 322 -24.90 0.93 -2.88
N GLY A 323 -25.79 1.82 -2.42
CA GLY A 323 -25.58 2.65 -1.23
C GLY A 323 -25.15 1.89 0.01
N PRO A 324 -25.77 0.75 0.37
CA PRO A 324 -25.33 -0.05 1.52
C PRO A 324 -23.87 -0.52 1.42
N TRP A 325 -23.41 -0.87 0.22
CA TRP A 325 -22.02 -1.32 0.04
C TRP A 325 -21.03 -0.16 0.12
N VAL A 326 -21.38 0.98 -0.49
CA VAL A 326 -20.54 2.18 -0.46
C VAL A 326 -20.38 2.68 0.97
N LYS A 327 -21.46 2.78 1.74
CA LYS A 327 -21.44 3.20 3.14
C LYS A 327 -20.63 2.23 4.01
N ALA A 328 -20.81 0.93 3.84
CA ALA A 328 -20.07 -0.08 4.60
C ALA A 328 -18.54 -0.03 4.38
N VAL A 329 -18.07 0.60 3.30
CA VAL A 329 -16.64 0.71 2.97
C VAL A 329 -16.07 2.09 3.30
N GLN A 330 -16.90 3.16 3.23
CA GLN A 330 -16.43 4.54 3.37
C GLN A 330 -16.70 5.14 4.78
N ASP A 331 -17.66 4.57 5.54
CA ASP A 331 -17.96 4.96 6.93
C ASP A 331 -17.00 4.23 7.91
#